data_fdbecee1aa62ddacec6be3305165a934
#
_entry.id   fdbecee1aa62ddacec6be3305165a934
#
_cell.length_a   1.000
_cell.length_b   1.000
_cell.length_c   1.000
_cell.angle_alpha   90.00
_cell.angle_beta   90.00
_cell.angle_gamma   90.00
#
_symmetry.space_group_name_H-M   'P 1'
#
loop_
_entity.id
_entity.type
_entity.pdbx_description
1 polymer ?
#
loop_
_entity_poly.entity_id
_entity_poly.type
_entity_poly.pdbx_seq_one_letter_code
_entity_poly.pdbx_strand_id
1 'polypeptide(L)'
;MSADNRRELVEILEQAQVPLIEDDVYGDLGYNSSRLPAAASFDRSGNVLYCSSLSKTLAPGYRLGWTVAGRYQNEVHKLKALTNLASPSVLALGMAYYLMGNSYDRTLRAQRREYARRVREMRKAILKEFPSGTRVSDPRGGYVLWVELPRRIKTLELYEEARNRGVIYAPGPLFSAGKRYAHCLRLDASEWGPEAQKAVKILGRLFAATCSS
;
A
#
# COMPACT_ATOMS: atom_id res chain seq x y z
N MET A 1 11.06 5.16 -2.90
CA MET A 1 12.53 5.03 -3.00
C MET A 1 12.92 5.19 -4.46
N SER A 2 13.97 5.97 -4.78
CA SER A 2 14.50 6.11 -6.15
C SER A 2 15.20 4.82 -6.62
N ALA A 3 15.49 4.71 -7.93
CA ALA A 3 16.23 3.57 -8.46
C ALA A 3 17.66 3.48 -7.87
N ASP A 4 18.33 4.63 -7.72
CA ASP A 4 19.67 4.68 -7.16
C ASP A 4 19.70 4.24 -5.70
N ASN A 5 18.75 4.70 -4.88
CA ASN A 5 18.65 4.25 -3.48
C ASN A 5 18.32 2.75 -3.37
N ARG A 6 17.58 2.17 -4.33
CA ARG A 6 17.34 0.71 -4.36
C ARG A 6 18.61 -0.05 -4.68
N ARG A 7 19.40 0.44 -5.62
CA ARG A 7 20.71 -0.15 -5.97
C ARG A 7 21.65 -0.12 -4.77
N GLU A 8 21.81 1.06 -4.16
CA GLU A 8 22.65 1.24 -2.96
C GLU A 8 22.21 0.33 -1.81
N LEU A 9 20.90 0.22 -1.56
CA LEU A 9 20.36 -0.69 -0.55
C LEU A 9 20.75 -2.15 -0.81
N VAL A 10 20.63 -2.61 -2.07
CA VAL A 10 21.00 -3.99 -2.44
C VAL A 10 22.49 -4.21 -2.23
N GLU A 11 23.35 -3.27 -2.64
CA GLU A 11 24.80 -3.34 -2.45
C GLU A 11 25.20 -3.42 -0.96
N ILE A 12 24.59 -2.58 -0.12
CA ILE A 12 24.82 -2.61 1.34
C ILE A 12 24.40 -3.95 1.95
N LEU A 13 23.25 -4.46 1.58
CA LEU A 13 22.71 -5.71 2.13
C LEU A 13 23.50 -6.94 1.61
N GLU A 14 23.99 -6.88 0.38
CA GLU A 14 24.85 -7.91 -0.18
C GLU A 14 26.19 -7.99 0.58
N GLN A 15 26.84 -6.86 0.83
CA GLN A 15 28.07 -6.78 1.64
C GLN A 15 27.84 -7.26 3.08
N ALA A 16 26.70 -6.94 3.67
CA ALA A 16 26.33 -7.38 5.01
C ALA A 16 25.84 -8.84 5.08
N GLN A 17 25.67 -9.52 3.93
CA GLN A 17 25.07 -10.87 3.82
C GLN A 17 23.67 -10.97 4.44
N VAL A 18 22.89 -9.86 4.40
CA VAL A 18 21.52 -9.81 4.90
C VAL A 18 20.53 -9.94 3.75
N PRO A 19 19.62 -10.94 3.74
CA PRO A 19 18.63 -11.08 2.69
C PRO A 19 17.61 -9.93 2.73
N LEU A 20 17.15 -9.52 1.55
CA LEU A 20 16.09 -8.53 1.38
C LEU A 20 14.79 -9.20 0.92
N ILE A 21 13.71 -8.99 1.66
CA ILE A 21 12.36 -9.30 1.18
C ILE A 21 11.76 -8.01 0.62
N GLU A 22 11.58 -7.96 -0.71
CA GLU A 22 10.95 -6.85 -1.40
C GLU A 22 9.46 -7.15 -1.60
N ASP A 23 8.60 -6.45 -0.85
CA ASP A 23 7.14 -6.46 -1.07
C ASP A 23 6.76 -5.37 -2.09
N ASP A 24 6.51 -5.80 -3.33
CA ASP A 24 6.22 -4.91 -4.46
C ASP A 24 4.77 -5.02 -4.97
N VAL A 25 3.81 -5.30 -4.09
CA VAL A 25 2.39 -5.42 -4.43
C VAL A 25 1.77 -4.13 -4.99
N TYR A 26 2.39 -2.98 -4.77
CA TYR A 26 2.00 -1.67 -5.31
C TYR A 26 2.87 -1.19 -6.47
N GLY A 27 3.90 -1.95 -6.87
CA GLY A 27 4.88 -1.52 -7.87
C GLY A 27 4.28 -1.10 -9.21
N ASP A 28 3.21 -1.77 -9.63
CA ASP A 28 2.49 -1.46 -10.87
C ASP A 28 1.54 -0.26 -10.78
N LEU A 29 1.28 0.27 -9.59
CA LEU A 29 0.33 1.38 -9.38
C LEU A 29 0.98 2.76 -9.35
N GLY A 30 2.20 2.92 -9.84
CA GLY A 30 2.84 4.22 -10.02
C GLY A 30 2.08 5.10 -11.00
N TYR A 31 1.92 6.41 -10.69
CA TYR A 31 1.16 7.34 -11.57
C TYR A 31 1.94 7.74 -12.82
N ASN A 32 3.26 7.57 -12.82
CA ASN A 32 4.09 7.80 -13.98
C ASN A 32 3.92 6.69 -15.03
N SER A 33 4.25 7.00 -16.29
CA SER A 33 4.15 6.05 -17.39
C SER A 33 5.12 4.86 -17.28
N SER A 34 6.29 5.08 -16.65
CA SER A 34 7.31 4.04 -16.44
C SER A 34 7.27 3.53 -15.01
N ARG A 35 7.29 2.19 -14.87
CA ARG A 35 7.49 1.53 -13.59
C ARG A 35 8.94 1.73 -13.14
N LEU A 36 9.15 2.02 -11.87
CA LEU A 36 10.49 1.99 -11.29
C LEU A 36 11.01 0.55 -11.23
N PRO A 37 12.29 0.31 -11.55
CA PRO A 37 12.88 -1.03 -11.44
C PRO A 37 12.79 -1.53 -10.00
N ALA A 38 12.46 -2.81 -9.82
CA ALA A 38 12.46 -3.47 -8.52
C ALA A 38 13.88 -3.53 -7.95
N ALA A 39 14.03 -3.61 -6.62
CA ALA A 39 15.35 -3.82 -6.00
C ALA A 39 15.98 -5.13 -6.49
N ALA A 40 15.17 -6.16 -6.67
CA ALA A 40 15.59 -7.45 -7.25
C ALA A 40 16.26 -7.32 -8.63
N SER A 41 15.98 -6.27 -9.41
CA SER A 41 16.64 -6.06 -10.72
C SER A 41 18.10 -5.63 -10.61
N PHE A 42 18.55 -5.19 -9.44
CA PHE A 42 19.94 -4.84 -9.14
C PHE A 42 20.70 -5.96 -8.44
N ASP A 43 20.01 -7.01 -7.99
CA ASP A 43 20.59 -8.15 -7.29
C ASP A 43 21.30 -9.09 -8.28
N ARG A 44 22.55 -9.43 -7.98
CA ARG A 44 23.37 -10.37 -8.75
C ARG A 44 23.69 -11.66 -8.00
N SER A 45 23.47 -11.66 -6.71
CA SER A 45 23.81 -12.77 -5.80
C SER A 45 22.62 -13.67 -5.45
N GLY A 46 21.41 -13.29 -5.88
CA GLY A 46 20.17 -13.95 -5.50
C GLY A 46 19.75 -13.70 -4.05
N ASN A 47 20.19 -12.58 -3.48
CA ASN A 47 19.92 -12.22 -2.08
C ASN A 47 18.59 -11.50 -1.86
N VAL A 48 17.91 -11.09 -2.94
CA VAL A 48 16.60 -10.42 -2.88
C VAL A 48 15.49 -11.42 -3.18
N LEU A 49 14.54 -11.54 -2.23
CA LEU A 49 13.29 -12.28 -2.40
C LEU A 49 12.22 -11.30 -2.86
N TYR A 50 11.93 -11.27 -4.15
CA TYR A 50 10.90 -10.41 -4.71
C TYR A 50 9.52 -11.02 -4.55
N CYS A 51 8.59 -10.29 -3.94
CA CYS A 51 7.21 -10.69 -3.71
C CYS A 51 6.24 -9.71 -4.37
N SER A 52 5.24 -10.23 -5.10
CA SER A 52 4.18 -9.42 -5.67
C SER A 52 2.86 -10.19 -5.77
N SER A 53 1.76 -9.49 -6.09
CA SER A 53 0.44 -10.12 -6.24
C SER A 53 -0.49 -9.31 -7.14
N LEU A 54 -1.57 -9.94 -7.57
CA LEU A 54 -2.67 -9.30 -8.31
C LEU A 54 -3.71 -8.63 -7.38
N SER A 55 -3.54 -8.73 -6.07
CA SER A 55 -4.52 -8.26 -5.10
C SER A 55 -4.77 -6.74 -5.15
N LYS A 56 -3.79 -5.96 -5.59
CA LYS A 56 -3.88 -4.48 -5.64
C LYS A 56 -4.13 -3.95 -7.05
N THR A 57 -3.85 -4.77 -8.08
CA THR A 57 -3.95 -4.36 -9.48
C THR A 57 -5.17 -4.95 -10.20
N LEU A 58 -5.69 -6.08 -9.74
CA LEU A 58 -6.89 -6.70 -10.31
C LEU A 58 -7.97 -6.91 -9.25
N ALA A 59 -7.82 -7.93 -8.41
CA ALA A 59 -8.80 -8.19 -7.37
C ALA A 59 -8.18 -8.96 -6.19
N PRO A 60 -8.43 -8.55 -4.95
CA PRO A 60 -7.94 -9.23 -3.76
C PRO A 60 -8.52 -10.64 -3.60
N GLY A 61 -9.72 -10.88 -4.12
CA GLY A 61 -10.43 -12.18 -4.03
C GLY A 61 -9.77 -13.31 -4.82
N TYR A 62 -8.93 -13.03 -5.80
CA TYR A 62 -8.22 -14.07 -6.55
C TYR A 62 -7.15 -14.80 -5.73
N ARG A 63 -6.66 -14.20 -4.66
CA ARG A 63 -5.63 -14.79 -3.79
C ARG A 63 -4.40 -15.31 -4.55
N LEU A 64 -4.01 -14.60 -5.60
CA LEU A 64 -2.84 -14.93 -6.43
C LEU A 64 -1.71 -13.95 -6.20
N GLY A 65 -0.54 -14.50 -5.97
CA GLY A 65 0.73 -13.80 -5.87
C GLY A 65 1.88 -14.73 -6.26
N TRP A 66 3.06 -14.18 -6.34
CA TRP A 66 4.28 -14.92 -6.66
C TRP A 66 5.47 -14.39 -5.88
N THR A 67 6.46 -15.26 -5.75
CA THR A 67 7.75 -14.92 -5.17
C THR A 67 8.84 -15.42 -6.12
N VAL A 68 9.81 -14.54 -6.43
CA VAL A 68 11.06 -14.89 -7.06
C VAL A 68 12.12 -14.85 -5.97
N ALA A 69 12.49 -16.02 -5.44
CA ALA A 69 13.19 -16.13 -4.18
C ALA A 69 14.74 -16.22 -4.33
N GLY A 70 15.26 -16.02 -5.53
CA GLY A 70 16.69 -16.05 -5.78
C GLY A 70 17.34 -17.35 -5.27
N ARG A 71 18.41 -17.24 -4.49
CA ARG A 71 19.12 -18.40 -3.90
C ARG A 71 18.31 -19.17 -2.86
N TYR A 72 17.20 -18.60 -2.36
CA TYR A 72 16.32 -19.22 -1.36
C TYR A 72 15.13 -19.99 -1.97
N GLN A 73 15.16 -20.25 -3.28
CA GLN A 73 14.06 -20.86 -4.02
C GLN A 73 13.64 -22.23 -3.46
N ASN A 74 14.61 -23.06 -3.08
CA ASN A 74 14.34 -24.40 -2.54
C ASN A 74 13.67 -24.35 -1.17
N GLU A 75 14.09 -23.43 -0.30
CA GLU A 75 13.53 -23.21 1.03
C GLU A 75 12.11 -22.69 0.93
N VAL A 76 11.86 -21.72 0.05
CA VAL A 76 10.52 -21.18 -0.21
C VAL A 76 9.60 -22.25 -0.78
N HIS A 77 10.07 -23.12 -1.68
CA HIS A 77 9.28 -24.24 -2.20
C HIS A 77 8.89 -25.23 -1.10
N LYS A 78 9.82 -25.61 -0.22
CA LYS A 78 9.52 -26.48 0.93
C LYS A 78 8.49 -25.86 1.85
N LEU A 79 8.66 -24.57 2.22
CA LEU A 79 7.70 -23.86 3.05
C LEU A 79 6.32 -23.78 2.39
N LYS A 80 6.25 -23.48 1.10
CA LYS A 80 4.99 -23.45 0.36
C LYS A 80 4.27 -24.79 0.38
N ALA A 81 5.00 -25.89 0.17
CA ALA A 81 4.42 -27.23 0.21
C ALA A 81 3.84 -27.57 1.58
N LEU A 82 4.51 -27.13 2.67
CA LEU A 82 4.08 -27.38 4.04
C LEU A 82 2.90 -26.48 4.47
N THR A 83 2.83 -25.23 3.97
CA THR A 83 1.84 -24.25 4.44
C THR A 83 0.59 -24.20 3.57
N ASN A 84 0.73 -24.29 2.26
CA ASN A 84 -0.36 -24.02 1.31
C ASN A 84 -0.71 -25.22 0.42
N LEU A 85 0.12 -26.29 0.42
CA LEU A 85 0.05 -27.43 -0.51
C LEU A 85 0.10 -26.97 -1.97
N ALA A 86 -1.03 -26.46 -2.51
CA ALA A 86 -1.13 -25.96 -3.88
C ALA A 86 -1.97 -24.69 -3.95
N SER A 87 -1.69 -23.85 -4.93
CA SER A 87 -2.55 -22.72 -5.31
C SER A 87 -3.65 -23.20 -6.27
N PRO A 88 -4.82 -22.52 -6.36
CA PRO A 88 -5.88 -22.88 -7.30
C PRO A 88 -5.37 -22.79 -8.75
N SER A 89 -5.11 -23.95 -9.37
CA SER A 89 -4.44 -24.04 -10.69
C SER A 89 -5.27 -23.42 -11.82
N VAL A 90 -6.59 -23.65 -11.83
CA VAL A 90 -7.48 -23.09 -12.86
C VAL A 90 -7.43 -21.57 -12.88
N LEU A 91 -7.48 -20.96 -11.70
CA LEU A 91 -7.40 -19.49 -11.55
C LEU A 91 -6.02 -18.97 -11.94
N ALA A 92 -4.96 -19.67 -11.56
CA ALA A 92 -3.58 -19.29 -11.91
C ALA A 92 -3.37 -19.32 -13.43
N LEU A 93 -3.84 -20.37 -14.11
CA LEU A 93 -3.78 -20.47 -15.57
C LEU A 93 -4.60 -19.39 -16.28
N GLY A 94 -5.83 -19.15 -15.84
CA GLY A 94 -6.66 -18.07 -16.39
C GLY A 94 -6.01 -16.70 -16.25
N MET A 95 -5.38 -16.43 -15.11
CA MET A 95 -4.63 -15.18 -14.90
C MET A 95 -3.35 -15.11 -15.74
N ALA A 96 -2.64 -16.21 -15.92
CA ALA A 96 -1.48 -16.24 -16.82
C ALA A 96 -1.87 -15.85 -18.24
N TYR A 97 -2.93 -16.43 -18.79
CA TYR A 97 -3.47 -16.05 -20.11
C TYR A 97 -3.89 -14.57 -20.17
N TYR A 98 -4.54 -14.06 -19.14
CA TYR A 98 -4.93 -12.65 -19.08
C TYR A 98 -3.71 -11.71 -19.08
N LEU A 99 -2.67 -12.05 -18.32
CA LEU A 99 -1.43 -11.27 -18.24
C LEU A 99 -0.60 -11.30 -19.53
N MET A 100 -0.69 -12.39 -20.31
CA MET A 100 -0.01 -12.49 -21.60
C MET A 100 -0.65 -11.59 -22.68
N GLY A 101 -1.87 -11.14 -22.46
CA GLY A 101 -2.59 -10.25 -23.38
C GLY A 101 -2.39 -8.76 -23.06
N ASN A 102 -2.73 -7.90 -24.03
CA ASN A 102 -2.64 -6.44 -23.87
C ASN A 102 -3.73 -5.83 -22.96
N SER A 103 -4.66 -6.65 -22.46
CA SER A 103 -5.79 -6.20 -21.66
C SER A 103 -5.37 -5.74 -20.27
N TYR A 104 -4.41 -6.43 -19.67
CA TYR A 104 -3.86 -6.06 -18.35
C TYR A 104 -3.27 -4.65 -18.35
N ASP A 105 -2.40 -4.35 -19.30
CA ASP A 105 -1.75 -3.04 -19.40
C ASP A 105 -2.75 -1.90 -19.63
N ARG A 106 -3.81 -2.16 -20.41
CA ARG A 106 -4.89 -1.19 -20.63
C ARG A 106 -5.64 -0.91 -19.34
N THR A 107 -6.02 -1.95 -18.61
CA THR A 107 -6.69 -1.86 -17.32
C THR A 107 -5.81 -1.10 -16.31
N LEU A 108 -4.54 -1.45 -16.23
CA LEU A 108 -3.58 -0.84 -15.32
C LEU A 108 -3.39 0.66 -15.59
N ARG A 109 -3.28 1.07 -16.86
CA ARG A 109 -3.22 2.50 -17.23
C ARG A 109 -4.48 3.26 -16.82
N ALA A 110 -5.65 2.67 -16.97
CA ALA A 110 -6.91 3.28 -16.54
C ALA A 110 -6.97 3.43 -15.01
N GLN A 111 -6.60 2.38 -14.28
CA GLN A 111 -6.55 2.39 -12.81
C GLN A 111 -5.57 3.42 -12.27
N ARG A 112 -4.36 3.52 -12.83
CA ARG A 112 -3.35 4.53 -12.41
C ARG A 112 -3.90 5.95 -12.51
N ARG A 113 -4.58 6.29 -13.61
CA ARG A 113 -5.22 7.60 -13.79
C ARG A 113 -6.33 7.85 -12.78
N GLU A 114 -7.17 6.85 -12.57
CA GLU A 114 -8.29 6.96 -11.64
C GLU A 114 -7.82 7.07 -10.19
N TYR A 115 -6.85 6.26 -9.76
CA TYR A 115 -6.30 6.37 -8.41
C TYR A 115 -5.58 7.71 -8.19
N ALA A 116 -4.85 8.20 -9.18
CA ALA A 116 -4.24 9.54 -9.09
C ALA A 116 -5.29 10.65 -8.91
N ARG A 117 -6.45 10.55 -9.58
CA ARG A 117 -7.57 11.47 -9.43
C ARG A 117 -8.18 11.36 -8.03
N ARG A 118 -8.53 10.15 -7.60
CA ARG A 118 -9.17 9.88 -6.30
C ARG A 118 -8.31 10.33 -5.13
N VAL A 119 -7.03 10.01 -5.16
CA VAL A 119 -6.05 10.43 -4.14
C VAL A 119 -5.97 11.96 -4.05
N ARG A 120 -5.89 12.66 -5.18
CA ARG A 120 -5.87 14.14 -5.19
C ARG A 120 -7.15 14.74 -4.61
N GLU A 121 -8.31 14.20 -4.96
CA GLU A 121 -9.60 14.70 -4.47
C GLU A 121 -9.77 14.44 -2.99
N MET A 122 -9.46 13.23 -2.53
CA MET A 122 -9.50 12.90 -1.11
C MET A 122 -8.53 13.75 -0.30
N ARG A 123 -7.29 13.94 -0.79
CA ARG A 123 -6.30 14.80 -0.15
C ARG A 123 -6.81 16.25 0.00
N LYS A 124 -7.44 16.81 -1.03
CA LYS A 124 -8.06 18.14 -0.97
C LYS A 124 -9.17 18.20 0.07
N ALA A 125 -10.03 17.19 0.11
CA ALA A 125 -11.11 17.12 1.08
C ALA A 125 -10.59 17.02 2.52
N ILE A 126 -9.57 16.20 2.77
CA ILE A 126 -8.94 16.09 4.09
C ILE A 126 -8.35 17.44 4.54
N LEU A 127 -7.59 18.11 3.68
CA LEU A 127 -6.99 19.41 4.01
C LEU A 127 -8.02 20.51 4.25
N LYS A 128 -9.23 20.37 3.69
CA LYS A 128 -10.35 21.30 3.91
C LYS A 128 -11.10 21.02 5.19
N GLU A 129 -11.36 19.76 5.50
CA GLU A 129 -12.29 19.36 6.56
C GLU A 129 -11.61 19.06 7.90
N PHE A 130 -10.31 18.72 7.89
CA PHE A 130 -9.56 18.34 9.09
C PHE A 130 -8.99 19.57 9.81
N PRO A 131 -8.63 19.44 11.10
CA PRO A 131 -8.09 20.53 11.89
C PRO A 131 -6.86 21.20 11.27
N SER A 132 -6.70 22.50 11.49
CA SER A 132 -5.48 23.23 11.10
C SER A 132 -4.22 22.56 11.65
N GLY A 133 -3.15 22.55 10.85
CA GLY A 133 -1.91 21.82 11.15
C GLY A 133 -1.91 20.36 10.73
N THR A 134 -2.99 19.84 10.12
CA THR A 134 -3.00 18.51 9.50
C THR A 134 -2.07 18.47 8.29
N ARG A 135 -1.26 17.43 8.20
CA ARG A 135 -0.40 17.12 7.03
C ARG A 135 -0.87 15.84 6.37
N VAL A 136 -0.84 15.81 5.05
CA VAL A 136 -1.27 14.67 4.25
C VAL A 136 -0.19 14.34 3.24
N SER A 137 0.18 13.07 3.14
CA SER A 137 1.14 12.59 2.15
C SER A 137 0.71 12.93 0.71
N ASP A 138 1.67 13.02 -0.18
CA ASP A 138 1.48 13.23 -1.62
C ASP A 138 2.12 12.07 -2.38
N PRO A 139 1.47 10.89 -2.43
CA PRO A 139 2.05 9.69 -3.01
C PRO A 139 2.13 9.79 -4.53
N ARG A 140 3.18 9.19 -5.10
CA ARG A 140 3.38 9.08 -6.56
C ARG A 140 2.83 7.78 -7.15
N GLY A 141 2.02 7.05 -6.37
CA GLY A 141 1.42 5.76 -6.76
C GLY A 141 0.55 5.18 -5.65
N GLY A 142 -0.20 4.16 -5.98
CA GLY A 142 -1.14 3.52 -5.06
C GLY A 142 -2.39 4.35 -4.79
N TYR A 143 -3.08 4.04 -3.71
CA TYR A 143 -4.33 4.71 -3.32
C TYR A 143 -4.41 4.94 -1.81
N VAL A 144 -3.27 4.96 -1.12
CA VAL A 144 -3.20 5.11 0.33
C VAL A 144 -2.65 6.49 0.68
N LEU A 145 -3.31 7.17 1.61
CA LEU A 145 -2.89 8.42 2.19
C LEU A 145 -2.49 8.24 3.66
N TRP A 146 -1.33 8.76 4.01
CA TRP A 146 -0.90 8.93 5.38
C TRP A 146 -1.24 10.34 5.84
N VAL A 147 -1.93 10.46 6.96
CA VAL A 147 -2.39 11.72 7.53
C VAL A 147 -1.78 11.89 8.90
N GLU A 148 -1.19 13.05 9.14
CA GLU A 148 -0.67 13.46 10.43
C GLU A 148 -1.53 14.60 10.98
N LEU A 149 -2.20 14.34 12.07
CA LEU A 149 -3.01 15.31 12.81
C LEU A 149 -2.13 16.09 13.81
N PRO A 150 -2.64 17.20 14.39
CA PRO A 150 -2.00 17.82 15.55
C PRO A 150 -1.72 16.80 16.67
N ARG A 151 -0.54 16.86 17.30
CA ARG A 151 -0.03 15.83 18.24
C ARG A 151 -0.94 15.53 19.43
N ARG A 152 -1.83 16.45 19.79
CA ARG A 152 -2.81 16.26 20.87
C ARG A 152 -3.91 15.27 20.53
N ILE A 153 -4.19 15.03 19.24
CA ILE A 153 -5.23 14.10 18.77
C ILE A 153 -4.67 12.68 18.78
N LYS A 154 -5.32 11.78 19.51
CA LYS A 154 -4.93 10.37 19.61
C LYS A 154 -5.88 9.52 18.77
N THR A 155 -5.42 9.09 17.60
CA THR A 155 -6.28 8.43 16.62
C THR A 155 -6.81 7.07 17.08
N LEU A 156 -6.09 6.34 17.94
CA LEU A 156 -6.57 5.08 18.48
C LEU A 156 -7.69 5.28 19.50
N GLU A 157 -7.62 6.32 20.32
CA GLU A 157 -8.64 6.64 21.33
C GLU A 157 -9.98 7.06 20.69
N LEU A 158 -9.92 7.71 19.52
CA LEU A 158 -11.11 8.17 18.77
C LEU A 158 -11.67 7.12 17.81
N TYR A 159 -11.03 5.95 17.71
CA TYR A 159 -11.41 4.94 16.72
C TYR A 159 -12.83 4.38 16.94
N GLU A 160 -13.20 4.06 18.18
CA GLU A 160 -14.54 3.53 18.49
C GLU A 160 -15.63 4.56 18.24
N GLU A 161 -15.38 5.84 18.53
CA GLU A 161 -16.35 6.89 18.24
C GLU A 161 -16.54 7.08 16.72
N ALA A 162 -15.46 7.04 15.94
CA ALA A 162 -15.56 7.06 14.48
C ALA A 162 -16.36 5.87 13.95
N ARG A 163 -16.08 4.66 14.45
CA ARG A 163 -16.78 3.43 14.10
C ARG A 163 -18.27 3.49 14.40
N ASN A 164 -18.66 4.03 15.56
CA ASN A 164 -20.06 4.23 15.93
C ASN A 164 -20.78 5.24 15.01
N ARG A 165 -20.02 6.13 14.35
CA ARG A 165 -20.52 7.05 13.31
C ARG A 165 -20.45 6.44 11.89
N GLY A 166 -20.15 5.13 11.78
CA GLY A 166 -20.09 4.40 10.52
C GLY A 166 -18.79 4.61 9.71
N VAL A 167 -17.72 5.12 10.33
CA VAL A 167 -16.44 5.36 9.64
C VAL A 167 -15.32 4.59 10.30
N ILE A 168 -14.56 3.84 9.50
CA ILE A 168 -13.36 3.12 9.93
C ILE A 168 -12.12 3.70 9.26
N TYR A 169 -11.00 3.69 9.95
CA TYR A 169 -9.67 4.04 9.44
C TYR A 169 -8.61 3.17 10.11
N ALA A 170 -7.39 3.19 9.62
CA ALA A 170 -6.30 2.50 10.31
C ALA A 170 -5.52 3.50 11.19
N PRO A 171 -5.62 3.41 12.54
CA PRO A 171 -4.88 4.29 13.44
C PRO A 171 -3.37 4.11 13.32
N GLY A 172 -2.62 5.21 13.45
CA GLY A 172 -1.17 5.22 13.30
C GLY A 172 -0.40 4.25 14.21
N PRO A 173 -0.80 4.02 15.47
CA PRO A 173 -0.15 3.03 16.33
C PRO A 173 -0.05 1.62 15.77
N LEU A 174 -0.94 1.20 14.86
CA LEU A 174 -0.87 -0.10 14.19
C LEU A 174 0.38 -0.27 13.30
N PHE A 175 1.05 0.83 12.96
CA PHE A 175 2.23 0.84 12.08
C PHE A 175 3.54 1.02 12.83
N SER A 176 3.54 0.83 14.16
CA SER A 176 4.75 0.97 14.97
C SER A 176 4.73 0.02 16.16
N ALA A 177 5.84 -0.65 16.43
CA ALA A 177 6.04 -1.45 17.63
C ALA A 177 6.07 -0.62 18.93
N GLY A 178 6.32 0.69 18.81
CA GLY A 178 6.27 1.66 19.91
C GLY A 178 5.04 2.56 19.80
N LYS A 179 4.90 3.52 20.71
CA LYS A 179 3.79 4.50 20.69
C LYS A 179 3.99 5.66 19.68
N ARG A 180 4.80 5.42 18.62
CA ARG A 180 4.97 6.39 17.53
C ARG A 180 3.65 6.51 16.76
N TYR A 181 3.48 7.59 16.05
CA TYR A 181 2.33 7.84 15.18
C TYR A 181 0.96 7.86 15.89
N ALA A 182 0.91 8.11 17.21
CA ALA A 182 -0.34 8.17 17.96
C ALA A 182 -1.36 9.18 17.39
N HIS A 183 -0.88 10.22 16.71
CA HIS A 183 -1.67 11.29 16.08
C HIS A 183 -1.84 11.08 14.56
N CYS A 184 -1.40 9.94 14.03
CA CYS A 184 -1.46 9.65 12.60
C CYS A 184 -2.57 8.64 12.29
N LEU A 185 -3.00 8.62 11.04
CA LEU A 185 -3.90 7.59 10.51
C LEU A 185 -3.62 7.33 9.03
N ARG A 186 -3.98 6.13 8.59
CA ARG A 186 -3.98 5.75 7.19
C ARG A 186 -5.41 5.72 6.65
N LEU A 187 -5.62 6.37 5.51
CA LEU A 187 -6.87 6.36 4.77
C LEU A 187 -6.67 5.72 3.40
N ASP A 188 -7.73 5.11 2.89
CA ASP A 188 -7.76 4.41 1.61
C ASP A 188 -8.66 5.18 0.63
N ALA A 189 -8.11 5.53 -0.53
CA ALA A 189 -8.78 6.26 -1.60
C ALA A 189 -9.14 5.35 -2.79
N SER A 190 -9.10 4.03 -2.63
CA SER A 190 -9.46 3.08 -3.69
C SER A 190 -10.89 3.27 -4.17
N GLU A 191 -11.77 3.74 -3.28
CA GLU A 191 -13.13 4.17 -3.60
C GLU A 191 -13.34 5.60 -3.12
N TRP A 192 -13.52 6.53 -4.07
CA TRP A 192 -13.80 7.92 -3.79
C TRP A 192 -15.10 8.35 -4.43
N GLY A 193 -16.10 8.62 -3.60
CA GLY A 193 -17.44 9.01 -4.00
C GLY A 193 -18.17 9.74 -2.86
N PRO A 194 -19.49 9.95 -2.98
CA PRO A 194 -20.29 10.70 -1.98
C PRO A 194 -20.16 10.17 -0.56
N GLU A 195 -20.14 8.84 -0.38
CA GLU A 195 -20.02 8.23 0.95
C GLU A 195 -18.63 8.46 1.57
N ALA A 196 -17.55 8.33 0.79
CA ALA A 196 -16.21 8.64 1.26
C ALA A 196 -16.04 10.12 1.60
N GLN A 197 -16.65 11.02 0.83
CA GLN A 197 -16.69 12.46 1.13
C GLN A 197 -17.42 12.74 2.44
N LYS A 198 -18.56 12.08 2.68
CA LYS A 198 -19.29 12.15 3.94
C LYS A 198 -18.46 11.64 5.11
N ALA A 199 -17.77 10.50 4.93
CA ALA A 199 -16.88 9.94 5.95
C ALA A 199 -15.74 10.91 6.32
N VAL A 200 -15.11 11.56 5.34
CA VAL A 200 -14.07 12.58 5.59
C VAL A 200 -14.61 13.74 6.41
N LYS A 201 -15.83 14.22 6.13
CA LYS A 201 -16.48 15.29 6.92
C LYS A 201 -16.79 14.85 8.36
N ILE A 202 -17.24 13.59 8.56
CA ILE A 202 -17.49 13.04 9.89
C ILE A 202 -16.19 13.01 10.69
N LEU A 203 -15.09 12.50 10.10
CA LEU A 203 -13.78 12.46 10.74
C LEU A 203 -13.26 13.87 11.05
N GLY A 204 -13.41 14.81 10.12
CA GLY A 204 -13.00 16.21 10.33
C GLY A 204 -13.67 16.84 11.56
N ARG A 205 -14.98 16.67 11.70
CA ARG A 205 -15.74 17.15 12.87
C ARG A 205 -15.31 16.45 14.17
N LEU A 206 -15.10 15.14 14.11
CA LEU A 206 -14.65 14.36 15.27
C LEU A 206 -13.28 14.86 15.77
N PHE A 207 -12.31 15.02 14.85
CA PHE A 207 -10.98 15.48 15.21
C PHE A 207 -10.95 16.96 15.63
N ALA A 208 -11.82 17.82 15.07
CA ALA A 208 -11.92 19.22 15.47
C ALA A 208 -12.48 19.39 16.88
N ALA A 209 -13.46 18.58 17.28
CA ALA A 209 -14.03 18.62 18.63
C ALA A 209 -12.98 18.38 19.72
N THR A 210 -12.00 17.48 19.47
CA THR A 210 -10.88 17.22 20.38
C THR A 210 -9.85 18.37 20.44
N CYS A 211 -9.96 19.33 19.54
CA CYS A 211 -9.07 20.49 19.51
C CYS A 211 -9.59 21.67 20.36
N SER A 212 -10.87 21.66 20.68
CA SER A 212 -11.55 22.74 21.39
C SER A 212 -11.69 22.47 22.90
N SER A 213 -11.31 21.26 23.31
CA SER A 213 -11.23 20.83 24.72
C SER A 213 -9.81 20.93 25.22
#